data_7c436f02a0ea6bfdb6598066501bad67
#
_entry.id   7c436f02a0ea6bfdb6598066501bad67
#
_cell.length_a   1.000
_cell.length_b   1.000
_cell.length_c   1.000
_cell.angle_alpha   90.00
_cell.angle_beta   90.00
_cell.angle_gamma   90.00
#
_symmetry.space_group_name_H-M   'P 1'
#
loop_
_entity.id
_entity.type
_entity.pdbx_description
1 polymer ?
#
loop_
_entity_poly.entity_id
_entity_poly.type
_entity_poly.pdbx_seq_one_letter_code
_entity_poly.pdbx_strand_id
1 'polypeptide(L)'
;DHTGYQYNTLAVARYTLLILPNQLVNLAPVIALLGSIVALSSLDRYNELTIVSCTGFSPTQLLATLALPTLLLMAGLWVCMEYVTPQLQQSAGQERQRLRDGTSGWLPDGGVWSTDGQSYIHLTIMSEDNVPGGISLFEFDESNQLVRAMQADTAIVKDDRTWVFQTVKEKILVDGQLQTQTHDALEITNLWSRDELPTLTLPVASMNLSLLYRYSQYRATNGQPVGKYMNAFWQRLLMPLTVCAMVLLGTSISA
;
A
#
# COMPACT_ATOMS: atom_id res chain seq x y z
N ASP A 1 -32.97 -2.14 9.05
CA ASP A 1 -32.87 -0.86 8.34
C ASP A 1 -31.57 -0.85 7.54
N HIS A 2 -31.65 -1.28 6.29
CA HIS A 2 -30.55 -1.16 5.34
C HIS A 2 -30.47 0.28 4.90
N THR A 3 -29.58 1.05 5.48
CA THR A 3 -29.23 2.39 5.00
C THR A 3 -28.67 2.24 3.60
N GLY A 4 -29.43 2.73 2.62
CA GLY A 4 -29.12 2.60 1.20
C GLY A 4 -27.77 3.28 0.88
N TYR A 5 -26.87 2.49 0.36
CA TYR A 5 -25.65 2.96 -0.29
C TYR A 5 -26.05 3.86 -1.46
N GLN A 6 -25.86 5.17 -1.33
CA GLN A 6 -25.97 6.08 -2.47
C GLN A 6 -24.75 5.88 -3.38
N TYR A 7 -24.71 4.78 -4.11
CA TYR A 7 -23.78 4.62 -5.22
C TYR A 7 -24.19 5.60 -6.33
N ASN A 8 -23.71 6.82 -6.23
CA ASN A 8 -23.78 7.75 -7.34
C ASN A 8 -22.83 7.25 -8.44
N THR A 9 -23.35 7.03 -9.66
CA THR A 9 -22.56 6.60 -10.83
C THR A 9 -21.31 7.46 -11.05
N LEU A 10 -21.39 8.75 -10.74
CA LEU A 10 -20.27 9.68 -10.82
C LEU A 10 -19.15 9.34 -9.80
N ALA A 11 -19.52 8.94 -8.57
CA ALA A 11 -18.55 8.57 -7.54
C ALA A 11 -17.84 7.26 -7.90
N VAL A 12 -18.57 6.29 -8.46
CA VAL A 12 -17.97 5.04 -8.98
C VAL A 12 -17.02 5.32 -10.13
N ALA A 13 -17.41 6.19 -11.08
CA ALA A 13 -16.54 6.59 -12.19
C ALA A 13 -15.25 7.26 -11.71
N ARG A 14 -15.36 8.18 -10.73
CA ARG A 14 -14.20 8.85 -10.11
C ARG A 14 -13.28 7.85 -9.42
N TYR A 15 -13.82 6.94 -8.62
CA TYR A 15 -13.05 5.89 -7.97
C TYR A 15 -12.31 5.01 -8.99
N THR A 16 -13.01 4.58 -10.05
CA THR A 16 -12.41 3.78 -11.13
C THR A 16 -11.28 4.52 -11.80
N LEU A 17 -11.44 5.83 -12.08
CA LEU A 17 -10.41 6.66 -12.69
C LEU A 17 -9.16 6.79 -11.80
N LEU A 18 -9.33 6.88 -10.48
CA LEU A 18 -8.23 6.95 -9.52
C LEU A 18 -7.43 5.65 -9.44
N ILE A 19 -8.06 4.49 -9.64
CA ILE A 19 -7.38 3.19 -9.61
C ILE A 19 -6.74 2.84 -10.95
N LEU A 20 -7.21 3.40 -12.05
CA LEU A 20 -6.82 3.04 -13.41
C LEU A 20 -5.28 3.12 -13.64
N PRO A 21 -4.54 4.14 -13.17
CA PRO A 21 -3.10 4.19 -13.33
C PRO A 21 -2.38 3.00 -12.70
N ASN A 22 -2.81 2.55 -11.51
CA ASN A 22 -2.24 1.38 -10.87
C ASN A 22 -2.49 0.09 -11.66
N GLN A 23 -3.68 -0.05 -12.25
CA GLN A 23 -4.00 -1.20 -13.10
C GLN A 23 -3.19 -1.19 -14.39
N LEU A 24 -2.99 -0.03 -15.01
CA LEU A 24 -2.14 0.11 -16.19
C LEU A 24 -0.69 -0.26 -15.90
N VAL A 25 -0.16 0.17 -14.75
CA VAL A 25 1.18 -0.20 -14.31
C VAL A 25 1.30 -1.71 -14.14
N ASN A 26 0.34 -2.37 -13.49
CA ASN A 26 0.35 -3.82 -13.30
C ASN A 26 0.26 -4.61 -14.62
N LEU A 27 -0.41 -4.06 -15.63
CA LEU A 27 -0.53 -4.65 -16.97
C LEU A 27 0.63 -4.29 -17.90
N ALA A 28 1.51 -3.36 -17.50
CA ALA A 28 2.59 -2.85 -18.35
C ALA A 28 3.48 -3.96 -18.97
N PRO A 29 3.86 -5.05 -18.28
CA PRO A 29 4.64 -6.12 -18.89
C PRO A 29 3.91 -6.81 -20.06
N VAL A 30 2.61 -7.06 -19.89
CA VAL A 30 1.78 -7.69 -20.93
C VAL A 30 1.57 -6.75 -22.11
N ILE A 31 1.31 -5.47 -21.85
CA ILE A 31 1.18 -4.43 -22.87
C ILE A 31 2.48 -4.28 -23.66
N ALA A 32 3.62 -4.31 -22.98
CA ALA A 32 4.94 -4.21 -23.59
C ALA A 32 5.24 -5.42 -24.51
N LEU A 33 4.90 -6.64 -24.07
CA LEU A 33 5.02 -7.85 -24.86
C LEU A 33 4.17 -7.77 -26.13
N LEU A 34 2.87 -7.52 -26.00
CA LEU A 34 1.95 -7.43 -27.13
C LEU A 34 2.32 -6.28 -28.07
N GLY A 35 2.68 -5.14 -27.52
CA GLY A 35 3.12 -3.98 -28.30
C GLY A 35 4.39 -4.27 -29.12
N SER A 36 5.37 -4.95 -28.53
CA SER A 36 6.60 -5.32 -29.24
C SER A 36 6.34 -6.33 -30.37
N ILE A 37 5.51 -7.34 -30.14
CA ILE A 37 5.11 -8.31 -31.17
C ILE A 37 4.39 -7.61 -32.33
N VAL A 38 3.38 -6.77 -32.02
CA VAL A 38 2.62 -6.05 -33.05
C VAL A 38 3.49 -5.09 -33.82
N ALA A 39 4.39 -4.35 -33.17
CA ALA A 39 5.28 -3.41 -33.82
C ALA A 39 6.24 -4.15 -34.79
N LEU A 40 6.90 -5.22 -34.35
CA LEU A 40 7.83 -5.98 -35.17
C LEU A 40 7.13 -6.73 -36.30
N SER A 41 5.98 -7.35 -36.05
CA SER A 41 5.17 -7.97 -37.10
C SER A 41 4.69 -6.96 -38.15
N SER A 42 4.45 -5.72 -37.75
CA SER A 42 4.13 -4.64 -38.69
C SER A 42 5.34 -4.28 -39.58
N LEU A 43 6.54 -4.15 -38.99
CA LEU A 43 7.76 -3.88 -39.74
C LEU A 43 8.08 -5.01 -40.70
N ASP A 44 7.90 -6.27 -40.30
CA ASP A 44 8.10 -7.45 -41.15
C ASP A 44 7.11 -7.46 -42.31
N ARG A 45 5.84 -7.20 -42.08
CA ARG A 45 4.78 -7.14 -43.09
C ARG A 45 5.05 -6.10 -44.20
N TYR A 46 5.71 -5.01 -43.85
CA TYR A 46 6.08 -3.97 -44.83
C TYR A 46 7.49 -4.17 -45.40
N ASN A 47 8.14 -5.30 -45.13
CA ASN A 47 9.53 -5.63 -45.53
C ASN A 47 10.59 -4.61 -45.04
N GLU A 48 10.24 -3.78 -44.05
CA GLU A 48 11.16 -2.80 -43.49
C GLU A 48 12.29 -3.50 -42.72
N LEU A 49 11.99 -4.60 -42.01
CA LEU A 49 12.99 -5.42 -41.32
C LEU A 49 14.00 -6.04 -42.28
N THR A 50 13.56 -6.51 -43.46
CA THR A 50 14.40 -7.02 -44.53
C THR A 50 15.29 -5.93 -45.10
N ILE A 51 14.76 -4.72 -45.30
CA ILE A 51 15.55 -3.58 -45.80
C ILE A 51 16.63 -3.20 -44.78
N VAL A 52 16.28 -3.12 -43.49
CA VAL A 52 17.23 -2.84 -42.40
C VAL A 52 18.33 -3.91 -42.35
N SER A 53 17.97 -5.18 -42.49
CA SER A 53 18.95 -6.28 -42.51
C SER A 53 19.87 -6.21 -43.74
N CYS A 54 19.35 -5.83 -44.91
CA CYS A 54 20.14 -5.65 -46.13
C CYS A 54 21.12 -4.48 -46.07
N THR A 55 20.86 -3.47 -45.20
CA THR A 55 21.78 -2.35 -44.99
C THR A 55 22.95 -2.70 -44.06
N GLY A 56 23.05 -3.95 -43.59
CA GLY A 56 24.14 -4.42 -42.72
C GLY A 56 23.90 -4.16 -41.22
N PHE A 57 22.68 -3.81 -40.82
CA PHE A 57 22.33 -3.71 -39.43
C PHE A 57 22.37 -5.07 -38.75
N SER A 58 23.19 -5.18 -37.71
CA SER A 58 23.23 -6.40 -36.91
C SER A 58 22.04 -6.50 -35.95
N PRO A 59 21.62 -7.72 -35.57
CA PRO A 59 20.55 -7.90 -34.54
C PRO A 59 20.84 -7.16 -33.23
N THR A 60 22.11 -7.05 -32.87
CA THR A 60 22.54 -6.31 -31.64
C THR A 60 22.34 -4.80 -31.77
N GLN A 61 22.49 -4.23 -32.96
CA GLN A 61 22.23 -2.82 -33.23
C GLN A 61 20.70 -2.53 -33.19
N LEU A 62 19.90 -3.47 -33.71
CA LEU A 62 18.43 -3.37 -33.59
C LEU A 62 17.99 -3.36 -32.13
N LEU A 63 18.52 -4.26 -31.30
CA LEU A 63 18.26 -4.29 -29.86
C LEU A 63 18.73 -3.00 -29.17
N ALA A 64 19.88 -2.45 -29.55
CA ALA A 64 20.39 -1.19 -29.01
C ALA A 64 19.46 0.01 -29.36
N THR A 65 18.88 0.02 -30.54
CA THR A 65 17.92 1.04 -30.97
C THR A 65 16.62 0.96 -30.15
N LEU A 66 16.16 -0.25 -29.83
CA LEU A 66 14.99 -0.47 -28.97
C LEU A 66 15.27 -0.22 -27.49
N ALA A 67 16.54 -0.22 -27.06
CA ALA A 67 16.90 -0.01 -25.66
C ALA A 67 16.51 1.39 -25.16
N LEU A 68 16.69 2.44 -25.98
CA LEU A 68 16.38 3.81 -25.58
C LEU A 68 14.89 4.01 -25.26
N PRO A 69 13.92 3.70 -26.13
CA PRO A 69 12.50 3.82 -25.81
C PRO A 69 12.07 2.91 -24.66
N THR A 70 12.66 1.71 -24.55
CA THR A 70 12.39 0.79 -23.44
C THR A 70 12.86 1.38 -22.11
N LEU A 71 14.05 1.96 -22.04
CA LEU A 71 14.58 2.64 -20.85
C LEU A 71 13.72 3.86 -20.45
N LEU A 72 13.28 4.65 -21.43
CA LEU A 72 12.37 5.77 -21.17
C LEU A 72 11.03 5.29 -20.59
N LEU A 73 10.48 4.23 -21.13
CA LEU A 73 9.26 3.61 -20.63
C LEU A 73 9.44 3.05 -19.22
N MET A 74 10.55 2.38 -18.95
CA MET A 74 10.90 1.89 -17.61
C MET A 74 11.02 3.03 -16.60
N ALA A 75 11.72 4.10 -16.96
CA ALA A 75 11.86 5.29 -16.10
C ALA A 75 10.50 5.94 -15.83
N GLY A 76 9.67 6.09 -16.85
CA GLY A 76 8.31 6.63 -16.71
C GLY A 76 7.42 5.78 -15.80
N LEU A 77 7.45 4.46 -15.95
CA LEU A 77 6.74 3.53 -15.07
C LEU A 77 7.23 3.63 -13.63
N TRP A 78 8.54 3.71 -13.44
CA TRP A 78 9.12 3.81 -12.10
C TRP A 78 8.71 5.11 -11.39
N VAL A 79 8.77 6.24 -12.10
CA VAL A 79 8.28 7.53 -11.58
C VAL A 79 6.78 7.46 -11.25
N CYS A 80 6.00 6.83 -12.11
CA CYS A 80 4.57 6.66 -11.88
C CYS A 80 4.29 5.81 -10.62
N MET A 81 5.03 4.74 -10.41
CA MET A 81 4.90 3.87 -9.24
C MET A 81 5.32 4.54 -7.94
N GLU A 82 6.35 5.39 -7.96
CA GLU A 82 6.88 6.04 -6.77
C GLU A 82 6.06 7.26 -6.35
N TYR A 83 5.60 8.08 -7.31
CA TYR A 83 5.00 9.37 -7.01
C TYR A 83 3.50 9.44 -7.30
N VAL A 84 3.03 8.86 -8.40
CA VAL A 84 1.64 9.01 -8.85
C VAL A 84 0.73 7.95 -8.21
N THR A 85 1.10 6.69 -8.32
CA THR A 85 0.28 5.56 -7.86
C THR A 85 -0.06 5.62 -6.36
N PRO A 86 0.88 5.92 -5.43
CA PRO A 86 0.57 5.97 -4.01
C PRO A 86 -0.45 7.04 -3.65
N GLN A 87 -0.31 8.25 -4.22
CA GLN A 87 -1.22 9.36 -3.95
C GLN A 87 -2.64 9.07 -4.45
N LEU A 88 -2.77 8.52 -5.66
CA LEU A 88 -4.06 8.16 -6.22
C LEU A 88 -4.73 7.01 -5.48
N GLN A 89 -3.97 6.04 -5.00
CA GLN A 89 -4.49 4.95 -4.18
C GLN A 89 -4.98 5.43 -2.82
N GLN A 90 -4.29 6.37 -2.19
CA GLN A 90 -4.75 7.00 -0.94
C GLN A 90 -6.05 7.76 -1.16
N SER A 91 -6.13 8.58 -2.21
CA SER A 91 -7.34 9.33 -2.56
C SER A 91 -8.52 8.40 -2.90
N ALA A 92 -8.25 7.30 -3.62
CA ALA A 92 -9.26 6.29 -3.93
C ALA A 92 -9.78 5.58 -2.66
N GLY A 93 -8.89 5.28 -1.72
CA GLY A 93 -9.25 4.70 -0.42
C GLY A 93 -10.16 5.62 0.40
N GLN A 94 -9.82 6.90 0.47
CA GLN A 94 -10.63 7.92 1.16
C GLN A 94 -12.02 8.07 0.53
N GLU A 95 -12.10 8.13 -0.79
CA GLU A 95 -13.36 8.26 -1.51
C GLU A 95 -14.27 7.03 -1.26
N ARG A 96 -13.69 5.83 -1.30
CA ARG A 96 -14.42 4.59 -1.01
C ARG A 96 -15.01 4.58 0.39
N GLN A 97 -14.26 5.02 1.41
CA GLN A 97 -14.74 5.09 2.78
C GLN A 97 -15.82 6.15 2.97
N ARG A 98 -15.67 7.33 2.38
CA ARG A 98 -16.72 8.37 2.41
C ARG A 98 -18.05 7.87 1.86
N LEU A 99 -18.02 7.06 0.81
CA LEU A 99 -19.20 6.49 0.18
C LEU A 99 -19.84 5.35 1.00
N ARG A 100 -19.03 4.64 1.78
CA ARG A 100 -19.50 3.48 2.53
C ARG A 100 -20.03 3.83 3.92
N ASP A 101 -19.29 4.60 4.68
CA ASP A 101 -19.54 4.78 6.12
C ASP A 101 -19.97 6.21 6.47
N GLY A 102 -19.99 7.14 5.51
CA GLY A 102 -20.26 8.56 5.74
C GLY A 102 -19.23 9.25 6.66
N THR A 103 -18.20 8.52 7.08
CA THR A 103 -17.10 8.99 7.91
C THR A 103 -15.83 9.14 7.10
N SER A 104 -15.19 10.28 7.25
CA SER A 104 -13.88 10.55 6.62
C SER A 104 -12.78 9.82 7.41
N GLY A 105 -12.65 8.53 7.18
CA GLY A 105 -11.57 7.75 7.75
C GLY A 105 -10.80 7.00 6.65
N TRP A 106 -9.51 6.77 6.81
CA TRP A 106 -8.68 6.13 5.78
C TRP A 106 -8.04 4.80 6.22
N LEU A 107 -8.71 4.10 7.13
CA LEU A 107 -8.32 2.76 7.54
C LEU A 107 -8.91 1.69 6.60
N PRO A 108 -8.21 0.56 6.42
CA PRO A 108 -8.75 -0.61 5.72
C PRO A 108 -10.00 -1.17 6.40
N ASP A 109 -10.84 -1.88 5.64
CA ASP A 109 -11.97 -2.63 6.19
C ASP A 109 -11.50 -3.55 7.33
N GLY A 110 -12.09 -3.42 8.52
CA GLY A 110 -11.70 -4.17 9.71
C GLY A 110 -10.61 -3.53 10.55
N GLY A 111 -10.21 -2.27 10.27
CA GLY A 111 -9.22 -1.55 11.05
C GLY A 111 -7.77 -2.03 10.82
N VAL A 112 -6.87 -1.53 11.64
CA VAL A 112 -5.44 -1.86 11.57
C VAL A 112 -4.95 -2.33 12.93
N TRP A 113 -4.18 -3.42 12.90
CA TRP A 113 -3.48 -3.96 14.05
C TRP A 113 -2.01 -3.55 14.00
N SER A 114 -1.51 -3.06 15.13
CA SER A 114 -0.09 -2.82 15.33
C SER A 114 0.38 -3.39 16.67
N THR A 115 1.68 -3.64 16.81
CA THR A 115 2.28 -4.11 18.05
C THR A 115 3.69 -3.54 18.20
N ASP A 116 4.09 -3.30 19.45
CA ASP A 116 5.46 -2.94 19.83
C ASP A 116 6.19 -4.09 20.56
N GLY A 117 5.64 -5.30 20.48
CA GLY A 117 6.17 -6.51 21.09
C GLY A 117 5.30 -7.06 22.21
N GLN A 118 4.93 -6.28 23.20
CA GLN A 118 4.08 -6.68 24.32
C GLN A 118 2.67 -6.10 24.27
N SER A 119 2.51 -4.96 23.58
CA SER A 119 1.21 -4.30 23.42
C SER A 119 0.70 -4.47 21.99
N TYR A 120 -0.57 -4.83 21.86
CA TYR A 120 -1.28 -4.89 20.59
C TYR A 120 -2.36 -3.82 20.57
N ILE A 121 -2.30 -2.94 19.58
CA ILE A 121 -3.32 -1.92 19.37
C ILE A 121 -4.11 -2.21 18.11
N HIS A 122 -5.41 -2.08 18.20
CA HIS A 122 -6.35 -2.13 17.09
C HIS A 122 -7.03 -0.79 16.93
N LEU A 123 -6.95 -0.20 15.78
CA LEU A 123 -7.60 1.06 15.41
C LEU A 123 -8.67 0.77 14.38
N THR A 124 -9.91 1.14 14.69
CA THR A 124 -11.04 0.91 13.77
C THR A 124 -11.29 2.11 12.85
N ILE A 125 -11.06 3.32 13.34
CA ILE A 125 -11.32 4.57 12.62
C ILE A 125 -10.11 5.49 12.77
N MET A 126 -9.80 6.25 11.71
CA MET A 126 -8.84 7.35 11.75
C MET A 126 -9.48 8.57 11.09
N SER A 127 -9.65 9.64 11.84
CA SER A 127 -10.22 10.89 11.34
C SER A 127 -9.23 11.63 10.43
N GLU A 128 -9.72 12.62 9.64
CA GLU A 128 -8.88 13.45 8.74
C GLU A 128 -7.75 14.17 9.50
N ASP A 129 -7.97 14.51 10.78
CA ASP A 129 -6.96 15.15 11.64
C ASP A 129 -6.00 14.16 12.32
N ASN A 130 -5.91 12.92 11.83
CA ASN A 130 -5.12 11.85 12.46
C ASN A 130 -5.54 11.55 13.92
N VAL A 131 -6.82 11.72 14.24
CA VAL A 131 -7.38 11.32 15.53
C VAL A 131 -7.84 9.88 15.44
N PRO A 132 -7.20 8.95 16.17
CA PRO A 132 -7.61 7.56 16.20
C PRO A 132 -8.90 7.37 16.98
N GLY A 133 -9.78 6.50 16.50
CA GLY A 133 -11.04 6.15 17.13
C GLY A 133 -11.34 4.66 17.06
N GLY A 134 -12.23 4.21 17.95
CA GLY A 134 -12.55 2.81 18.10
C GLY A 134 -11.32 1.97 18.44
N ILE A 135 -10.64 2.36 19.52
CA ILE A 135 -9.32 1.85 19.88
C ILE A 135 -9.48 0.68 20.84
N SER A 136 -8.80 -0.44 20.56
CA SER A 136 -8.64 -1.54 21.51
C SER A 136 -7.15 -1.78 21.73
N LEU A 137 -6.73 -1.77 22.99
CA LEU A 137 -5.35 -2.03 23.40
C LEU A 137 -5.33 -3.30 24.26
N PHE A 138 -4.40 -4.19 23.95
CA PHE A 138 -4.18 -5.44 24.66
C PHE A 138 -2.72 -5.51 25.09
N GLU A 139 -2.46 -5.68 26.38
CA GLU A 139 -1.11 -5.83 26.93
C GLU A 139 -0.91 -7.23 27.46
N PHE A 140 0.24 -7.82 27.12
CA PHE A 140 0.63 -9.16 27.52
C PHE A 140 1.89 -9.10 28.39
N ASP A 141 2.01 -10.02 29.31
CA ASP A 141 3.22 -10.19 30.12
C ASP A 141 4.32 -10.97 29.36
N GLU A 142 5.48 -11.15 29.99
CA GLU A 142 6.59 -11.94 29.44
C GLU A 142 6.23 -13.42 29.21
N SER A 143 5.19 -13.92 29.88
CA SER A 143 4.64 -15.27 29.74
C SER A 143 3.58 -15.37 28.66
N ASN A 144 3.36 -14.27 27.89
CA ASN A 144 2.36 -14.15 26.84
C ASN A 144 0.92 -14.33 27.36
N GLN A 145 0.66 -13.96 28.63
CA GLN A 145 -0.67 -13.93 29.21
C GLN A 145 -1.24 -12.51 29.12
N LEU A 146 -2.53 -12.40 28.78
CA LEU A 146 -3.21 -11.12 28.72
C LEU A 146 -3.37 -10.53 30.12
N VAL A 147 -2.69 -9.42 30.38
CA VAL A 147 -2.72 -8.70 31.68
C VAL A 147 -3.79 -7.62 31.68
N ARG A 148 -3.93 -6.95 30.53
CA ARG A 148 -4.79 -5.78 30.40
C ARG A 148 -5.46 -5.73 29.04
N ALA A 149 -6.75 -5.47 29.02
CA ALA A 149 -7.50 -5.18 27.81
C ALA A 149 -8.25 -3.86 28.00
N MET A 150 -8.03 -2.91 27.12
CA MET A 150 -8.61 -1.58 27.17
C MET A 150 -9.34 -1.28 25.86
N GLN A 151 -10.48 -0.61 25.97
CA GLN A 151 -11.24 -0.11 24.84
C GLN A 151 -11.52 1.39 25.07
N ALA A 152 -11.25 2.21 24.06
CA ALA A 152 -11.50 3.64 24.09
C ALA A 152 -12.22 4.11 22.82
N ASP A 153 -13.06 5.13 22.96
CA ASP A 153 -13.77 5.68 21.81
C ASP A 153 -12.86 6.51 20.92
N THR A 154 -12.01 7.34 21.53
CA THR A 154 -11.04 8.20 20.82
C THR A 154 -9.76 8.36 21.62
N ALA A 155 -8.69 8.80 20.98
CA ALA A 155 -7.47 9.20 21.66
C ALA A 155 -6.85 10.43 21.02
N ILE A 156 -6.24 11.28 21.83
CA ILE A 156 -5.41 12.40 21.39
C ILE A 156 -3.95 11.96 21.49
N VAL A 157 -3.24 11.97 20.38
CA VAL A 157 -1.83 11.61 20.34
C VAL A 157 -1.00 12.88 20.47
N LYS A 158 -0.16 12.94 21.52
CA LYS A 158 0.83 14.00 21.73
C LYS A 158 2.12 13.65 20.99
N ASP A 159 2.96 14.65 20.74
CA ASP A 159 4.21 14.49 19.96
C ASP A 159 5.29 13.65 20.69
N ASP A 160 5.14 13.48 22.00
CA ASP A 160 6.07 12.76 22.89
C ASP A 160 5.75 11.28 23.10
N ARG A 161 5.05 10.62 22.16
CA ARG A 161 4.59 9.23 22.26
C ARG A 161 3.57 9.00 23.41
N THR A 162 2.90 10.04 23.84
CA THR A 162 1.89 9.98 24.87
C THR A 162 0.51 10.02 24.25
N TRP A 163 -0.33 9.08 24.63
CA TRP A 163 -1.71 8.99 24.18
C TRP A 163 -2.66 9.30 25.33
N VAL A 164 -3.60 10.20 25.10
CA VAL A 164 -4.69 10.51 26.01
C VAL A 164 -5.96 9.89 25.46
N PHE A 165 -6.31 8.74 26.01
CA PHE A 165 -7.53 8.01 25.65
C PHE A 165 -8.75 8.63 26.33
N GLN A 166 -9.87 8.67 25.63
CA GLN A 166 -11.14 9.20 26.12
C GLN A 166 -12.20 8.09 26.16
N THR A 167 -13.06 8.12 27.17
CA THR A 167 -14.13 7.13 27.39
C THR A 167 -13.56 5.71 27.44
N VAL A 168 -12.68 5.47 28.40
CA VAL A 168 -11.93 4.22 28.51
C VAL A 168 -12.69 3.18 29.33
N LYS A 169 -12.87 2.00 28.78
CA LYS A 169 -13.30 0.79 29.49
C LYS A 169 -12.12 -0.16 29.56
N GLU A 170 -11.66 -0.40 30.76
CA GLU A 170 -10.49 -1.22 31.03
C GLU A 170 -10.87 -2.50 31.77
N LYS A 171 -10.26 -3.61 31.38
CA LYS A 171 -10.36 -4.90 32.06
C LYS A 171 -8.95 -5.34 32.45
N ILE A 172 -8.70 -5.45 33.73
CA ILE A 172 -7.41 -5.87 34.30
C ILE A 172 -7.60 -7.21 34.99
N LEU A 173 -6.66 -8.10 34.81
CA LEU A 173 -6.59 -9.36 35.55
C LEU A 173 -5.82 -9.14 36.84
N VAL A 174 -6.55 -9.10 37.98
CA VAL A 174 -5.98 -8.95 39.32
C VAL A 174 -6.30 -10.22 40.12
N ASP A 175 -5.30 -10.91 40.61
CA ASP A 175 -5.43 -12.14 41.39
C ASP A 175 -6.35 -13.21 40.75
N GLY A 176 -6.27 -13.35 39.41
CA GLY A 176 -7.08 -14.30 38.65
C GLY A 176 -8.55 -13.89 38.46
N GLN A 177 -8.93 -12.68 38.86
CA GLN A 177 -10.26 -12.12 38.63
C GLN A 177 -10.21 -10.93 37.68
N LEU A 178 -11.13 -10.91 36.72
CA LEU A 178 -11.30 -9.79 35.78
C LEU A 178 -12.04 -8.64 36.49
N GLN A 179 -11.33 -7.55 36.71
CA GLN A 179 -11.93 -6.30 37.21
C GLN A 179 -12.14 -5.34 36.04
N THR A 180 -13.34 -4.78 35.94
CA THR A 180 -13.68 -3.77 34.94
C THR A 180 -13.66 -2.39 35.58
N GLN A 181 -12.90 -1.47 35.03
CA GLN A 181 -12.83 -0.08 35.44
C GLN A 181 -13.21 0.82 34.25
N THR A 182 -13.81 1.97 34.54
CA THR A 182 -14.16 2.97 33.53
C THR A 182 -13.51 4.28 33.92
N HIS A 183 -12.84 4.91 32.96
CA HIS A 183 -12.17 6.19 33.15
C HIS A 183 -12.65 7.15 32.05
N ASP A 184 -12.89 8.41 32.41
CA ASP A 184 -13.24 9.46 31.45
C ASP A 184 -12.04 9.78 30.54
N ALA A 185 -10.84 9.79 31.12
CA ALA A 185 -9.59 9.95 30.40
C ALA A 185 -8.48 9.11 31.05
N LEU A 186 -7.61 8.53 30.20
CA LEU A 186 -6.44 7.76 30.64
C LEU A 186 -5.24 8.12 29.77
N GLU A 187 -4.14 8.48 30.41
CA GLU A 187 -2.90 8.81 29.73
C GLU A 187 -1.93 7.61 29.76
N ILE A 188 -1.46 7.19 28.60
CA ILE A 188 -0.47 6.11 28.44
C ILE A 188 0.70 6.67 27.65
N THR A 189 1.89 6.50 28.19
CA THR A 189 3.17 6.92 27.57
C THR A 189 3.82 5.75 26.85
N ASN A 190 4.79 6.07 25.99
CA ASN A 190 5.62 5.08 25.29
C ASN A 190 4.90 4.26 24.22
N LEU A 191 3.84 4.80 23.64
CA LEU A 191 3.16 4.26 22.46
C LEU A 191 3.75 4.86 21.16
N TRP A 192 3.07 4.67 20.05
CA TRP A 192 3.49 5.23 18.77
C TRP A 192 3.40 6.75 18.72
N SER A 193 4.35 7.39 18.07
CA SER A 193 4.31 8.85 17.84
C SER A 193 3.29 9.21 16.76
N ARG A 194 2.89 10.48 16.73
CA ARG A 194 1.96 11.01 15.72
C ARG A 194 2.46 10.81 14.29
N ASP A 195 3.76 10.92 14.08
CA ASP A 195 4.40 10.75 12.76
C ASP A 195 4.46 9.28 12.31
N GLU A 196 4.41 8.33 13.25
CA GLU A 196 4.40 6.90 12.96
C GLU A 196 3.00 6.39 12.56
N LEU A 197 1.92 7.03 13.02
CA LEU A 197 0.54 6.61 12.79
C LEU A 197 0.15 6.46 11.32
N PRO A 198 0.45 7.42 10.41
CA PRO A 198 0.12 7.25 8.99
C PRO A 198 0.79 6.03 8.38
N THR A 199 2.02 5.73 8.79
CA THR A 199 2.79 4.58 8.30
C THR A 199 2.17 3.25 8.75
N LEU A 200 1.62 3.19 9.97
CA LEU A 200 0.97 2.00 10.51
C LEU A 200 -0.37 1.69 9.84
N THR A 201 -1.06 2.72 9.38
CA THR A 201 -2.45 2.63 8.90
C THR A 201 -2.56 2.51 7.38
N LEU A 202 -1.51 2.88 6.63
CA LEU A 202 -1.52 2.85 5.16
C LEU A 202 -1.58 1.41 4.61
N PRO A 203 -2.50 1.13 3.67
CA PRO A 203 -2.49 -0.12 2.93
C PRO A 203 -1.18 -0.27 2.13
N VAL A 204 -0.69 -1.50 1.99
CA VAL A 204 0.54 -1.81 1.21
C VAL A 204 0.48 -1.24 -0.21
N ALA A 205 -0.71 -1.22 -0.82
CA ALA A 205 -0.92 -0.66 -2.16
C ALA A 205 -0.64 0.85 -2.24
N SER A 206 -0.87 1.58 -1.15
CA SER A 206 -0.71 3.04 -1.07
C SER A 206 0.67 3.50 -0.59
N MET A 207 1.57 2.56 -0.28
CA MET A 207 2.95 2.87 0.13
C MET A 207 3.84 3.01 -1.10
N ASN A 208 4.75 3.99 -1.11
CA ASN A 208 5.82 4.07 -2.10
C ASN A 208 6.97 3.11 -1.76
N LEU A 209 7.95 2.97 -2.67
CA LEU A 209 9.04 2.02 -2.52
C LEU A 209 9.88 2.30 -1.27
N SER A 210 10.21 3.56 -1.04
CA SER A 210 11.00 4.01 0.10
C SER A 210 10.32 3.72 1.43
N LEU A 211 8.99 3.94 1.49
CA LEU A 211 8.19 3.68 2.68
C LEU A 211 8.04 2.19 2.95
N LEU A 212 7.82 1.38 1.89
CA LEU A 212 7.77 -0.09 1.99
C LEU A 212 9.06 -0.66 2.60
N TYR A 213 10.22 -0.17 2.14
CA TYR A 213 11.51 -0.60 2.67
C TYR A 213 11.68 -0.22 4.14
N ARG A 214 11.48 1.07 4.50
CA ARG A 214 11.58 1.53 5.90
C ARG A 214 10.61 0.81 6.82
N TYR A 215 9.37 0.62 6.38
CA TYR A 215 8.36 -0.07 7.18
C TYR A 215 8.67 -1.56 7.34
N SER A 216 9.21 -2.23 6.31
CA SER A 216 9.66 -3.61 6.44
C SER A 216 10.82 -3.76 7.44
N GLN A 217 11.76 -2.81 7.47
CA GLN A 217 12.84 -2.79 8.45
C GLN A 217 12.30 -2.58 9.88
N TYR A 218 11.41 -1.62 10.06
CA TYR A 218 10.76 -1.38 11.35
C TYR A 218 10.07 -2.64 11.87
N ARG A 219 9.30 -3.33 11.03
CA ARG A 219 8.63 -4.57 11.41
C ARG A 219 9.61 -5.71 11.72
N ALA A 220 10.70 -5.82 10.96
CA ALA A 220 11.75 -6.82 11.20
C ALA A 220 12.41 -6.62 12.58
N THR A 221 12.71 -5.36 12.94
CA THR A 221 13.30 -5.02 14.24
C THR A 221 12.37 -5.36 15.40
N ASN A 222 11.05 -5.26 15.20
CA ASN A 222 10.02 -5.58 16.21
C ASN A 222 9.55 -7.05 16.14
N GLY A 223 10.27 -7.95 15.46
CA GLY A 223 9.92 -9.36 15.37
C GLY A 223 8.64 -9.70 14.62
N GLN A 224 8.09 -8.73 13.86
CA GLN A 224 6.83 -8.89 13.15
C GLN A 224 7.02 -9.50 11.75
N PRO A 225 6.01 -10.21 11.19
CA PRO A 225 6.11 -10.78 9.85
C PRO A 225 6.23 -9.70 8.78
N VAL A 226 7.32 -9.73 8.02
CA VAL A 226 7.66 -8.75 6.96
C VAL A 226 7.31 -9.22 5.55
N GLY A 227 6.96 -10.48 5.36
CA GLY A 227 6.84 -11.13 4.06
C GLY A 227 5.95 -10.38 3.07
N LYS A 228 4.81 -9.88 3.51
CA LYS A 228 3.86 -9.12 2.66
C LYS A 228 4.47 -7.82 2.11
N TYR A 229 5.17 -7.07 2.95
CA TYR A 229 5.77 -5.78 2.60
C TYR A 229 7.01 -5.96 1.74
N MET A 230 7.87 -6.93 2.10
CA MET A 230 9.08 -7.25 1.34
C MET A 230 8.73 -7.82 -0.05
N ASN A 231 7.70 -8.65 -0.15
CA ASN A 231 7.21 -9.12 -1.44
C ASN A 231 6.71 -7.97 -2.33
N ALA A 232 5.91 -7.06 -1.77
CA ALA A 232 5.43 -5.88 -2.49
C ALA A 232 6.60 -4.96 -2.92
N PHE A 233 7.61 -4.81 -2.07
CA PHE A 233 8.83 -4.06 -2.40
C PHE A 233 9.55 -4.67 -3.62
N TRP A 234 9.84 -5.97 -3.59
CA TRP A 234 10.54 -6.66 -4.68
C TRP A 234 9.72 -6.70 -5.96
N GLN A 235 8.42 -6.92 -5.88
CA GLN A 235 7.54 -6.86 -7.05
C GLN A 235 7.62 -5.51 -7.76
N ARG A 236 7.57 -4.41 -7.00
CA ARG A 236 7.67 -3.06 -7.57
C ARG A 236 9.06 -2.74 -8.09
N LEU A 237 10.10 -3.11 -7.35
CA LEU A 237 11.49 -2.87 -7.75
C LEU A 237 11.85 -3.62 -9.05
N LEU A 238 11.39 -4.85 -9.20
CA LEU A 238 11.70 -5.71 -10.34
C LEU A 238 10.75 -5.50 -11.53
N MET A 239 9.65 -4.78 -11.35
CA MET A 239 8.64 -4.58 -12.39
C MET A 239 9.21 -3.94 -13.68
N PRO A 240 10.04 -2.89 -13.64
CA PRO A 240 10.66 -2.36 -14.85
C PRO A 240 11.52 -3.39 -15.57
N LEU A 241 12.21 -4.25 -14.82
CA LEU A 241 13.01 -5.34 -15.39
C LEU A 241 12.14 -6.39 -16.09
N THR A 242 10.96 -6.71 -15.53
CA THR A 242 10.00 -7.61 -16.20
C THR A 242 9.49 -7.03 -17.50
N VAL A 243 9.25 -5.72 -17.57
CA VAL A 243 8.88 -5.03 -18.82
C VAL A 243 9.99 -5.16 -19.87
N CYS A 244 11.26 -4.95 -19.49
CA CYS A 244 12.41 -5.14 -20.37
C CYS A 244 12.50 -6.59 -20.89
N ALA A 245 12.35 -7.56 -20.01
CA ALA A 245 12.35 -8.99 -20.38
C ALA A 245 11.21 -9.32 -21.36
N MET A 246 10.02 -8.76 -21.17
CA MET A 246 8.88 -8.97 -22.07
C MET A 246 9.11 -8.35 -23.46
N VAL A 247 9.74 -7.17 -23.53
CA VAL A 247 10.12 -6.57 -24.81
C VAL A 247 11.14 -7.46 -25.54
N LEU A 248 12.16 -7.96 -24.82
CA LEU A 248 13.16 -8.87 -25.39
C LEU A 248 12.54 -10.19 -25.88
N LEU A 249 11.59 -10.75 -25.12
CA LEU A 249 10.84 -11.93 -25.57
C LEU A 249 10.01 -11.64 -26.82
N GLY A 250 9.32 -10.50 -26.87
CA GLY A 250 8.56 -10.08 -28.05
C GLY A 250 9.44 -9.93 -29.28
N THR A 251 10.64 -9.37 -29.15
CA THR A 251 11.62 -9.27 -30.25
C THR A 251 12.13 -10.63 -30.68
N SER A 252 12.34 -11.56 -29.75
CA SER A 252 12.81 -12.92 -30.05
C SER A 252 11.77 -13.80 -30.76
N ILE A 253 10.49 -13.57 -30.53
CA ILE A 253 9.38 -14.30 -31.16
C ILE A 253 9.14 -13.80 -32.59
N SER A 254 9.43 -12.54 -32.85
CA SER A 254 9.14 -11.86 -34.12
C SER A 254 10.33 -11.81 -35.06
N ALA A 255 11.52 -12.22 -34.63
CA ALA A 255 12.75 -12.32 -35.43
C ALA A 255 12.93 -13.70 -35.99
#